data_02f9518ce787c650d1ba3e2dc9ab9c1f
#
_entry.id   02f9518ce787c650d1ba3e2dc9ab9c1f
#
_cell.length_a   1.000
_cell.length_b   1.000
_cell.length_c   1.000
_cell.angle_alpha   90.00
_cell.angle_beta   90.00
_cell.angle_gamma   90.00
#
_symmetry.space_group_name_H-M   'P 1'
#
loop_
_entity.id
_entity.type
_entity.pdbx_description
1 polymer ?
#
loop_
_entity_poly.entity_id
_entity_poly.type
_entity_poly.pdbx_seq_one_letter_code
_entity_poly.pdbx_strand_id
1 'polypeptide(L)'
;MRLLQVHTRELKEFTGQYIPSYAILSHTWGKCEVTFQDISKPDDKSYGYEGYTKIDGCCRQAAKDGLDYVWIDTCCIDKSSSAELSEGINSMFQWYRKSKICYVYLSDVSADDDPFTDDSDFRTSRWFTRGWTLQEILAPMELIFFDRCWKEINIGRINRSLSSVGVENLRLAFPAEEQYLNRLGLLYLLSEITNIPKIVLDRGDFSQFCAAARLAWAADRETTRLEDRAYSLLGLLEVNMPLLYGEGEKAFMRLQEEVIKSRDDDSLLAWGYGQAPKTQNKLHADTVLAQSPLDFKYCHSFQKWQFPFDQLTRRIGFS
;
A
#
# COMPACT_ATOMS: atom_id res chain seq x y z
N MET A 1 4.79 -18.92 -2.75
CA MET A 1 4.90 -17.66 -3.53
C MET A 1 5.45 -17.94 -4.92
N ARG A 2 4.81 -17.43 -5.98
CA ARG A 2 5.37 -17.52 -7.34
C ARG A 2 6.00 -16.19 -7.74
N LEU A 3 7.09 -16.28 -8.49
CA LEU A 3 7.80 -15.14 -9.08
C LEU A 3 7.95 -15.36 -10.59
N LEU A 4 7.91 -14.28 -11.34
CA LEU A 4 8.17 -14.29 -12.77
C LEU A 4 9.66 -14.07 -13.02
N GLN A 5 10.30 -14.97 -13.78
CA GLN A 5 11.69 -14.81 -14.17
C GLN A 5 11.83 -13.73 -15.25
N VAL A 6 12.74 -12.78 -15.04
CA VAL A 6 12.86 -11.55 -15.87
C VAL A 6 13.18 -11.83 -17.34
N HIS A 7 14.01 -12.83 -17.63
CA HIS A 7 14.49 -13.11 -18.98
C HIS A 7 13.59 -14.08 -19.74
N THR A 8 13.11 -15.14 -19.09
CA THR A 8 12.31 -16.20 -19.75
C THR A 8 10.83 -15.94 -19.72
N ARG A 9 10.35 -15.07 -18.80
CA ARG A 9 8.92 -14.85 -18.50
C ARG A 9 8.22 -16.11 -18.00
N GLU A 10 8.97 -17.03 -17.42
CA GLU A 10 8.43 -18.24 -16.79
C GLU A 10 8.13 -17.99 -15.31
N LEU A 11 6.99 -18.49 -14.86
CA LEU A 11 6.65 -18.50 -13.44
C LEU A 11 7.41 -19.61 -12.70
N LYS A 12 8.05 -19.26 -11.59
CA LYS A 12 8.73 -20.20 -10.68
C LYS A 12 8.15 -20.12 -9.30
N GLU A 13 7.90 -21.27 -8.69
CA GLU A 13 7.38 -21.36 -7.33
C GLU A 13 8.51 -21.47 -6.32
N PHE A 14 8.41 -20.70 -5.24
CA PHE A 14 9.35 -20.68 -4.14
C PHE A 14 8.61 -20.88 -2.82
N THR A 15 9.13 -21.74 -1.96
CA THR A 15 8.55 -22.09 -0.66
C THR A 15 9.55 -21.89 0.46
N GLY A 16 9.07 -21.53 1.66
CA GLY A 16 9.91 -21.41 2.85
C GLY A 16 10.88 -20.22 2.83
N GLN A 17 12.13 -20.47 3.24
CA GLN A 17 13.14 -19.41 3.44
C GLN A 17 13.97 -19.09 2.19
N TYR A 18 13.81 -19.85 1.10
CA TYR A 18 14.64 -19.74 -0.10
C TYR A 18 13.98 -18.91 -1.20
N ILE A 19 13.37 -17.76 -0.84
CA ILE A 19 12.84 -16.81 -1.82
C ILE A 19 14.00 -15.91 -2.27
N PRO A 20 14.35 -15.88 -3.58
CA PRO A 20 15.39 -14.99 -4.09
C PRO A 20 15.01 -13.51 -3.94
N SER A 21 15.98 -12.61 -4.09
CA SER A 21 15.69 -11.18 -4.21
C SER A 21 14.83 -10.92 -5.45
N TYR A 22 13.80 -10.09 -5.30
CA TYR A 22 12.86 -9.77 -6.38
C TYR A 22 12.41 -8.31 -6.31
N ALA A 23 12.08 -7.76 -7.49
CA ALA A 23 11.32 -6.53 -7.56
C ALA A 23 9.82 -6.83 -7.47
N ILE A 24 9.04 -5.86 -7.03
CA ILE A 24 7.59 -5.96 -6.97
C ILE A 24 6.95 -4.81 -7.76
N LEU A 25 5.92 -5.12 -8.54
CA LEU A 25 5.18 -4.11 -9.28
C LEU A 25 3.98 -3.62 -8.48
N SER A 26 3.88 -2.30 -8.33
CA SER A 26 2.70 -1.61 -7.85
C SER A 26 2.05 -0.87 -9.02
N HIS A 27 0.79 -1.16 -9.32
CA HIS A 27 0.09 -0.53 -10.44
C HIS A 27 -1.43 -0.58 -10.26
N THR A 28 -2.13 0.24 -11.00
CA THR A 28 -3.59 0.13 -11.11
C THR A 28 -3.97 -0.78 -12.27
N TRP A 29 -4.99 -1.62 -12.06
CA TRP A 29 -5.47 -2.51 -13.12
C TRP A 29 -6.13 -1.72 -14.25
N GLY A 30 -5.77 -2.09 -15.49
CA GLY A 30 -6.38 -1.62 -16.71
C GLY A 30 -7.54 -2.51 -17.16
N LYS A 31 -7.98 -2.29 -18.39
CA LYS A 31 -9.06 -3.10 -18.98
C LYS A 31 -8.62 -4.50 -19.40
N CYS A 32 -7.34 -4.63 -19.74
CA CYS A 32 -6.76 -5.87 -20.25
C CYS A 32 -5.47 -6.19 -19.48
N GLU A 33 -5.59 -6.97 -18.42
CA GLU A 33 -4.43 -7.44 -17.64
C GLU A 33 -4.02 -8.85 -18.09
N VAL A 34 -2.72 -9.12 -18.03
CA VAL A 34 -2.17 -10.46 -18.26
C VAL A 34 -2.32 -11.26 -16.98
N THR A 35 -3.11 -12.31 -17.02
CA THR A 35 -3.41 -13.17 -15.89
C THR A 35 -2.40 -14.30 -15.74
N PHE A 36 -2.52 -15.05 -14.64
CA PHE A 36 -1.77 -16.29 -14.42
C PHE A 36 -1.97 -17.31 -15.57
N GLN A 37 -3.20 -17.41 -16.07
CA GLN A 37 -3.52 -18.33 -17.16
C GLN A 37 -2.90 -17.90 -18.48
N ASP A 38 -2.80 -16.58 -18.74
CA ASP A 38 -2.23 -16.03 -19.97
C ASP A 38 -0.71 -16.22 -19.99
N ILE A 39 -0.01 -15.90 -18.90
CA ILE A 39 1.45 -16.02 -18.82
C ILE A 39 1.91 -17.48 -18.87
N SER A 40 1.05 -18.42 -18.45
CA SER A 40 1.34 -19.85 -18.42
C SER A 40 1.18 -20.53 -19.79
N LYS A 41 0.64 -19.83 -20.79
CA LYS A 41 0.44 -20.31 -22.16
C LYS A 41 1.31 -19.53 -23.17
N PRO A 42 2.55 -19.94 -23.41
CA PRO A 42 3.49 -19.15 -24.20
C PRO A 42 3.14 -19.02 -25.71
N ASP A 43 2.18 -19.81 -26.21
CA ASP A 43 1.84 -19.85 -27.63
C ASP A 43 0.81 -18.81 -28.08
N ASP A 44 0.16 -18.10 -27.15
CA ASP A 44 -0.80 -17.06 -27.50
C ASP A 44 -0.09 -15.71 -27.62
N LYS A 45 0.47 -15.47 -28.83
CA LYS A 45 1.24 -14.28 -29.19
C LYS A 45 0.39 -13.00 -29.32
N SER A 46 -0.63 -12.81 -28.53
CA SER A 46 -1.38 -11.55 -28.48
C SER A 46 -0.60 -10.47 -27.70
N TYR A 47 0.64 -10.21 -28.13
CA TYR A 47 1.56 -9.21 -27.56
C TYR A 47 1.10 -7.73 -27.69
N GLY A 48 -0.18 -7.50 -27.93
CA GLY A 48 -0.75 -6.15 -28.09
C GLY A 48 -1.50 -5.63 -26.88
N TYR A 49 -1.53 -6.35 -25.75
CA TYR A 49 -2.27 -5.93 -24.58
C TYR A 49 -1.48 -4.96 -23.71
N GLU A 50 -2.16 -3.91 -23.24
CA GLU A 50 -1.63 -2.94 -22.26
C GLU A 50 -0.98 -3.64 -21.04
N GLY A 51 -1.55 -4.78 -20.61
CA GLY A 51 -1.01 -5.60 -19.53
C GLY A 51 0.41 -6.13 -19.79
N TYR A 52 0.74 -6.53 -21.05
CA TYR A 52 2.10 -6.97 -21.39
C TYR A 52 3.12 -5.84 -21.31
N THR A 53 2.74 -4.61 -21.67
CA THR A 53 3.63 -3.44 -21.55
C THR A 53 4.06 -3.22 -20.10
N LYS A 54 3.16 -3.44 -19.13
CA LYS A 54 3.48 -3.35 -17.70
C LYS A 54 4.47 -4.42 -17.27
N ILE A 55 4.20 -5.69 -17.63
CA ILE A 55 5.07 -6.82 -17.30
C ILE A 55 6.45 -6.65 -17.93
N ASP A 56 6.49 -6.31 -19.22
CA ASP A 56 7.75 -6.17 -19.96
C ASP A 56 8.58 -5.00 -19.44
N GLY A 57 7.94 -3.87 -19.13
CA GLY A 57 8.60 -2.72 -18.52
C GLY A 57 9.17 -3.07 -17.12
N CYS A 58 8.38 -3.74 -16.29
CA CYS A 58 8.80 -4.20 -14.96
C CYS A 58 10.01 -5.13 -15.06
N CYS A 59 9.96 -6.11 -15.96
CA CYS A 59 11.07 -7.04 -16.15
C CYS A 59 12.33 -6.36 -16.71
N ARG A 60 12.19 -5.44 -17.68
CA ARG A 60 13.33 -4.68 -18.21
C ARG A 60 13.99 -3.82 -17.14
N GLN A 61 13.19 -3.19 -16.27
CA GLN A 61 13.73 -2.40 -15.17
C GLN A 61 14.42 -3.29 -14.13
N ALA A 62 13.82 -4.42 -13.77
CA ALA A 62 14.43 -5.36 -12.83
C ALA A 62 15.76 -5.91 -13.35
N ALA A 63 15.85 -6.23 -14.66
CA ALA A 63 17.11 -6.64 -15.28
C ALA A 63 18.19 -5.56 -15.19
N LYS A 64 17.85 -4.28 -15.40
CA LYS A 64 18.78 -3.14 -15.22
C LYS A 64 19.29 -3.03 -13.79
N ASP A 65 18.41 -3.33 -12.82
CA ASP A 65 18.73 -3.28 -11.39
C ASP A 65 19.40 -4.57 -10.89
N GLY A 66 19.72 -5.52 -11.80
CA GLY A 66 20.43 -6.76 -11.49
C GLY A 66 19.58 -7.80 -10.76
N LEU A 67 18.26 -7.78 -10.96
CA LEU A 67 17.33 -8.73 -10.36
C LEU A 67 16.83 -9.73 -11.40
N ASP A 68 16.79 -11.02 -11.04
CA ASP A 68 16.35 -12.12 -11.90
C ASP A 68 14.84 -12.39 -11.82
N TYR A 69 14.16 -11.83 -10.81
CA TYR A 69 12.77 -12.13 -10.51
C TYR A 69 11.96 -10.88 -10.23
N VAL A 70 10.69 -10.93 -10.65
CA VAL A 70 9.67 -9.93 -10.29
C VAL A 70 8.42 -10.60 -9.76
N TRP A 71 7.70 -9.90 -8.90
CA TRP A 71 6.35 -10.28 -8.48
C TRP A 71 5.34 -9.26 -9.00
N ILE A 72 4.28 -9.76 -9.64
CA ILE A 72 3.20 -8.97 -10.22
C ILE A 72 1.88 -9.66 -9.87
N ASP A 73 0.99 -8.98 -9.19
CA ASP A 73 -0.24 -9.56 -8.62
C ASP A 73 -1.21 -10.13 -9.67
N THR A 74 -1.16 -9.62 -10.90
CA THR A 74 -2.04 -10.07 -11.99
C THR A 74 -1.66 -11.47 -12.48
N CYS A 75 -0.38 -11.77 -12.62
CA CYS A 75 0.11 -13.03 -13.20
C CYS A 75 0.79 -13.98 -12.22
N CYS A 76 1.23 -13.51 -11.05
CA CYS A 76 1.88 -14.36 -10.04
C CYS A 76 0.91 -15.05 -9.07
N ILE A 77 -0.38 -14.72 -9.10
CA ILE A 77 -1.43 -15.35 -8.29
C ILE A 77 -2.45 -16.03 -9.21
N ASP A 78 -2.72 -17.31 -8.99
CA ASP A 78 -3.87 -17.97 -9.61
C ASP A 78 -5.16 -17.59 -8.89
N LYS A 79 -5.85 -16.59 -9.43
CA LYS A 79 -7.11 -16.06 -8.86
C LYS A 79 -8.29 -17.01 -9.05
N SER A 80 -8.15 -18.09 -9.81
CA SER A 80 -9.15 -19.15 -9.93
C SER A 80 -9.11 -20.11 -8.73
N SER A 81 -7.99 -20.16 -8.01
CA SER A 81 -7.82 -20.91 -6.77
C SER A 81 -8.15 -20.02 -5.55
N SER A 82 -9.27 -20.30 -4.88
CA SER A 82 -9.68 -19.56 -3.67
C SER A 82 -8.66 -19.68 -2.54
N ALA A 83 -7.99 -20.83 -2.41
CA ALA A 83 -6.96 -21.04 -1.41
C ALA A 83 -5.74 -20.19 -1.68
N GLU A 84 -5.25 -20.14 -2.92
CA GLU A 84 -4.10 -19.33 -3.30
C GLU A 84 -4.40 -17.83 -3.22
N LEU A 85 -5.58 -17.41 -3.65
CA LEU A 85 -6.03 -16.03 -3.51
C LEU A 85 -6.06 -15.60 -2.04
N SER A 86 -6.56 -16.48 -1.15
CA SER A 86 -6.60 -16.21 0.29
C SER A 86 -5.20 -16.12 0.89
N GLU A 87 -4.29 -17.03 0.54
CA GLU A 87 -2.89 -16.96 0.94
C GLU A 87 -2.24 -15.67 0.42
N GLY A 88 -2.44 -15.34 -0.85
CA GLY A 88 -1.90 -14.16 -1.49
C GLY A 88 -2.31 -12.87 -0.79
N ILE A 89 -3.59 -12.68 -0.53
CA ILE A 89 -4.13 -11.48 0.11
C ILE A 89 -3.61 -11.34 1.55
N ASN A 90 -3.63 -12.41 2.36
CA ASN A 90 -3.12 -12.37 3.73
C ASN A 90 -1.59 -12.17 3.80
N SER A 91 -0.86 -12.54 2.74
CA SER A 91 0.61 -12.42 2.67
C SER A 91 1.10 -11.16 1.95
N MET A 92 0.23 -10.47 1.23
CA MET A 92 0.60 -9.43 0.25
C MET A 92 1.43 -8.31 0.88
N PHE A 93 1.06 -7.81 2.05
CA PHE A 93 1.82 -6.80 2.77
C PHE A 93 3.26 -7.26 3.03
N GLN A 94 3.44 -8.51 3.44
CA GLN A 94 4.77 -9.08 3.69
C GLN A 94 5.56 -9.29 2.40
N TRP A 95 4.90 -9.60 1.29
CA TRP A 95 5.58 -9.70 0.00
C TRP A 95 6.09 -8.35 -0.49
N TYR A 96 5.29 -7.27 -0.33
CA TYR A 96 5.75 -5.90 -0.58
C TYR A 96 6.89 -5.52 0.37
N ARG A 97 6.81 -5.84 1.66
CA ARG A 97 7.83 -5.50 2.65
C ARG A 97 9.16 -6.21 2.43
N LYS A 98 9.12 -7.45 1.93
CA LYS A 98 10.31 -8.28 1.67
C LYS A 98 10.90 -8.09 0.28
N SER A 99 10.23 -7.38 -0.60
CA SER A 99 10.77 -7.05 -1.92
C SER A 99 12.05 -6.22 -1.79
N LYS A 100 12.98 -6.41 -2.71
CA LYS A 100 14.18 -5.59 -2.80
C LYS A 100 13.84 -4.16 -3.15
N ILE A 101 12.88 -3.98 -4.07
CA ILE A 101 12.43 -2.70 -4.59
C ILE A 101 10.99 -2.81 -5.12
N CYS A 102 10.22 -1.76 -4.97
CA CYS A 102 8.89 -1.61 -5.53
C CYS A 102 8.91 -0.60 -6.67
N TYR A 103 8.51 -1.05 -7.86
CA TYR A 103 8.28 -0.16 -9.00
C TYR A 103 6.82 0.26 -9.03
N VAL A 104 6.58 1.55 -8.81
CA VAL A 104 5.24 2.14 -8.90
C VAL A 104 5.04 2.65 -10.33
N TYR A 105 4.21 1.95 -11.09
CA TYR A 105 3.90 2.31 -12.47
C TYR A 105 2.57 3.06 -12.56
N LEU A 106 2.65 4.31 -13.01
CA LEU A 106 1.52 5.22 -13.14
C LEU A 106 1.11 5.35 -14.62
N SER A 107 0.16 4.53 -15.04
CA SER A 107 -0.29 4.48 -16.44
C SER A 107 -1.01 5.74 -16.93
N ASP A 108 -1.43 6.58 -16.00
CA ASP A 108 -2.15 7.84 -16.21
C ASP A 108 -1.28 9.09 -16.05
N VAL A 109 0.03 8.93 -15.81
CA VAL A 109 0.98 10.05 -15.69
C VAL A 109 1.79 10.20 -16.98
N SER A 110 1.84 11.42 -17.49
CA SER A 110 2.58 11.77 -18.71
C SER A 110 4.08 11.85 -18.45
N ALA A 111 4.90 11.61 -19.50
CA ALA A 111 6.35 11.74 -19.42
C ALA A 111 6.84 13.20 -19.23
N ASP A 112 6.00 14.16 -19.56
CA ASP A 112 6.29 15.61 -19.48
C ASP A 112 5.58 16.27 -18.26
N ASP A 113 4.95 15.46 -17.37
CA ASP A 113 4.28 15.94 -16.18
C ASP A 113 5.29 16.50 -15.16
N ASP A 114 4.94 17.64 -14.54
CA ASP A 114 5.66 18.17 -13.37
C ASP A 114 4.86 17.84 -12.10
N PRO A 115 5.28 16.87 -11.30
CA PRO A 115 4.55 16.42 -10.11
C PRO A 115 4.32 17.51 -9.03
N PHE A 116 5.07 18.62 -9.10
CA PHE A 116 4.97 19.69 -8.11
C PHE A 116 3.94 20.77 -8.48
N THR A 117 3.37 20.75 -9.68
CA THR A 117 2.25 21.64 -10.04
C THR A 117 0.94 21.12 -9.46
N ASP A 118 0.01 22.02 -9.16
CA ASP A 118 -1.27 21.65 -8.50
C ASP A 118 -2.18 20.81 -9.37
N ASP A 119 -2.09 20.94 -10.69
CA ASP A 119 -2.89 20.25 -11.70
C ASP A 119 -2.15 19.06 -12.36
N SER A 120 -1.05 18.59 -11.77
CA SER A 120 -0.24 17.51 -12.34
C SER A 120 -1.00 16.18 -12.45
N ASP A 121 -0.70 15.42 -13.50
CA ASP A 121 -1.17 14.05 -13.67
C ASP A 121 -0.76 13.18 -12.48
N PHE A 122 0.44 13.40 -11.92
CA PHE A 122 0.93 12.69 -10.75
C PHE A 122 0.01 12.85 -9.54
N ARG A 123 -0.36 14.11 -9.19
CA ARG A 123 -1.22 14.40 -8.04
C ARG A 123 -2.61 13.78 -8.17
N THR A 124 -3.12 13.73 -9.40
CA THR A 124 -4.46 13.23 -9.71
C THR A 124 -4.50 11.77 -10.12
N SER A 125 -3.35 11.08 -10.14
CA SER A 125 -3.27 9.68 -10.51
C SER A 125 -4.21 8.82 -9.65
N ARG A 126 -5.01 8.00 -10.33
CA ARG A 126 -5.93 7.05 -9.69
C ARG A 126 -5.22 6.03 -8.80
N TRP A 127 -3.88 5.91 -8.91
CA TRP A 127 -3.09 5.07 -8.02
C TRP A 127 -3.23 5.50 -6.56
N PHE A 128 -3.31 6.79 -6.29
CA PHE A 128 -3.47 7.31 -4.93
C PHE A 128 -4.85 7.08 -4.33
N THR A 129 -5.86 6.82 -5.16
CA THR A 129 -7.24 6.58 -4.71
C THR A 129 -7.62 5.10 -4.66
N ARG A 130 -6.74 4.17 -5.10
CA ARG A 130 -7.00 2.73 -5.00
C ARG A 130 -6.72 2.21 -3.59
N GLY A 131 -7.62 1.33 -3.08
CA GLY A 131 -7.48 0.76 -1.73
C GLY A 131 -6.20 -0.06 -1.56
N TRP A 132 -5.90 -0.96 -2.51
CA TRP A 132 -4.77 -1.87 -2.45
C TRP A 132 -3.42 -1.15 -2.44
N THR A 133 -3.29 -0.03 -3.16
CA THR A 133 -2.02 0.71 -3.25
C THR A 133 -1.58 1.37 -1.93
N LEU A 134 -2.46 1.44 -0.93
CA LEU A 134 -2.08 1.92 0.40
C LEU A 134 -1.02 1.02 1.05
N GLN A 135 -1.18 -0.29 1.00
CA GLN A 135 -0.14 -1.19 1.49
C GLN A 135 1.11 -1.19 0.59
N GLU A 136 0.92 -0.94 -0.71
CA GLU A 136 1.98 -0.90 -1.70
C GLU A 136 2.90 0.31 -1.54
N ILE A 137 2.38 1.44 -1.03
CA ILE A 137 3.21 2.60 -0.64
C ILE A 137 3.86 2.42 0.72
N LEU A 138 3.21 1.72 1.68
CA LEU A 138 3.66 1.65 3.07
C LEU A 138 4.62 0.50 3.36
N ALA A 139 4.46 -0.66 2.71
CA ALA A 139 5.20 -1.85 3.04
C ALA A 139 6.64 -1.89 2.49
N PRO A 140 6.94 -1.54 1.23
CA PRO A 140 8.28 -1.72 0.64
C PRO A 140 9.34 -0.88 1.34
N MET A 141 10.58 -1.39 1.34
CA MET A 141 11.74 -0.66 1.86
C MET A 141 12.26 0.37 0.85
N GLU A 142 12.09 0.13 -0.44
CA GLU A 142 12.47 1.05 -1.51
C GLU A 142 11.37 1.16 -2.55
N LEU A 143 11.05 2.41 -2.97
CA LEU A 143 10.05 2.70 -4.01
C LEU A 143 10.63 3.67 -5.04
N ILE A 144 10.33 3.38 -6.30
CA ILE A 144 10.62 4.24 -7.46
C ILE A 144 9.35 4.41 -8.27
N PHE A 145 9.07 5.64 -8.70
CA PHE A 145 7.90 5.99 -9.50
C PHE A 145 8.26 6.07 -10.98
N PHE A 146 7.43 5.46 -11.81
CA PHE A 146 7.54 5.44 -13.27
C PHE A 146 6.27 5.99 -13.91
N ASP A 147 6.44 6.77 -14.97
CA ASP A 147 5.36 7.24 -15.82
C ASP A 147 4.83 6.14 -16.76
N ARG A 148 3.84 6.48 -17.60
CA ARG A 148 3.24 5.56 -18.58
C ARG A 148 4.22 5.00 -19.61
N CYS A 149 5.37 5.65 -19.82
CA CYS A 149 6.43 5.22 -20.73
C CYS A 149 7.55 4.44 -20.05
N TRP A 150 7.43 4.09 -18.78
CA TRP A 150 8.47 3.47 -17.95
C TRP A 150 9.73 4.34 -17.81
N LYS A 151 9.58 5.66 -17.90
CA LYS A 151 10.61 6.61 -17.53
C LYS A 151 10.48 6.91 -16.04
N GLU A 152 11.59 6.86 -15.31
CA GLU A 152 11.60 7.25 -13.90
C GLU A 152 11.21 8.72 -13.75
N ILE A 153 10.22 8.97 -12.89
CA ILE A 153 9.76 10.33 -12.59
C ILE A 153 10.80 10.98 -11.65
N ASN A 154 11.31 12.15 -12.03
CA ASN A 154 12.40 12.82 -11.30
C ASN A 154 11.89 13.55 -10.04
N ILE A 155 11.33 12.81 -9.10
CA ILE A 155 10.85 13.31 -7.79
C ILE A 155 11.63 12.72 -6.61
N GLY A 156 12.67 11.95 -6.90
CA GLY A 156 13.42 11.18 -5.90
C GLY A 156 12.82 9.79 -5.64
N ARG A 157 13.46 9.09 -4.72
CA ARG A 157 13.12 7.71 -4.33
C ARG A 157 12.86 7.63 -2.84
N ILE A 158 11.94 6.76 -2.42
CA ILE A 158 11.83 6.40 -1.02
C ILE A 158 12.80 5.24 -0.76
N ASN A 159 13.74 5.43 0.14
CA ASN A 159 14.62 4.37 0.64
C ASN A 159 14.64 4.42 2.17
N ARG A 160 13.94 3.48 2.80
CA ARG A 160 13.73 3.43 4.25
C ARG A 160 14.93 2.86 5.01
N SER A 161 15.82 2.16 4.33
CA SER A 161 17.09 1.70 4.93
C SER A 161 17.96 2.87 5.38
N LEU A 162 17.81 4.03 4.75
CA LEU A 162 18.56 5.25 5.06
C LEU A 162 17.97 6.06 6.23
N SER A 163 16.72 5.79 6.60
CA SER A 163 16.00 6.56 7.63
C SER A 163 16.48 6.26 9.06
N SER A 164 17.20 5.16 9.26
CA SER A 164 17.87 4.82 10.53
C SER A 164 19.21 5.56 10.73
N VAL A 165 19.70 6.21 9.68
CA VAL A 165 20.96 6.96 9.69
C VAL A 165 20.66 8.37 10.14
N GLY A 166 21.26 8.84 11.24
CA GLY A 166 21.04 10.20 11.78
C GLY A 166 21.28 11.29 10.72
N VAL A 167 20.66 12.46 10.90
CA VAL A 167 20.66 13.58 9.92
C VAL A 167 22.07 13.97 9.44
N GLU A 168 23.09 13.86 10.30
CA GLU A 168 24.49 14.12 9.92
C GLU A 168 25.05 13.07 8.96
N ASN A 169 24.62 11.82 9.08
CA ASN A 169 25.04 10.72 8.23
C ASN A 169 24.17 10.60 6.95
N LEU A 170 22.97 11.21 6.92
CA LEU A 170 22.16 11.30 5.71
C LEU A 170 22.85 12.11 4.61
N ARG A 171 23.60 13.17 4.95
CA ARG A 171 24.43 13.93 3.99
C ARG A 171 25.56 13.10 3.40
N LEU A 172 26.09 12.10 4.15
CA LEU A 172 27.11 11.18 3.66
C LEU A 172 26.51 10.06 2.79
N ALA A 173 25.24 9.70 3.06
CA ALA A 173 24.53 8.66 2.30
C ALA A 173 24.00 9.19 0.95
N PHE A 174 23.83 10.50 0.81
CA PHE A 174 23.44 11.16 -0.43
C PHE A 174 24.60 12.06 -0.89
N PRO A 175 25.49 11.57 -1.77
CA PRO A 175 26.63 12.35 -2.25
C PRO A 175 26.25 13.59 -3.06
N ALA A 176 24.98 13.71 -3.46
CA ALA A 176 24.44 14.90 -4.11
C ALA A 176 23.34 15.51 -3.23
N GLU A 177 23.50 16.76 -2.84
CA GLU A 177 22.51 17.56 -2.09
C GLU A 177 21.15 17.57 -2.79
N GLU A 178 21.13 17.50 -4.10
CA GLU A 178 19.95 17.40 -4.96
C GLU A 178 19.12 16.14 -4.67
N GLN A 179 19.73 14.98 -4.49
CA GLN A 179 19.00 13.74 -4.19
C GLN A 179 18.31 13.80 -2.82
N TYR A 180 18.91 14.44 -1.85
CA TYR A 180 18.33 14.65 -0.54
C TYR A 180 17.11 15.59 -0.62
N LEU A 181 17.23 16.69 -1.35
CA LEU A 181 16.15 17.65 -1.55
C LEU A 181 14.98 17.03 -2.32
N ASN A 182 15.25 16.25 -3.36
CA ASN A 182 14.24 15.54 -4.13
C ASN A 182 13.48 14.54 -3.23
N ARG A 183 14.18 13.78 -2.39
CA ARG A 183 13.53 12.89 -1.42
C ARG A 183 12.61 13.65 -0.46
N LEU A 184 13.05 14.77 0.10
CA LEU A 184 12.21 15.58 0.97
C LEU A 184 10.99 16.11 0.23
N GLY A 185 11.18 16.63 -0.99
CA GLY A 185 10.09 17.08 -1.86
C GLY A 185 9.06 15.98 -2.09
N LEU A 186 9.52 14.77 -2.43
CA LEU A 186 8.64 13.60 -2.60
C LEU A 186 7.84 13.28 -1.34
N LEU A 187 8.48 13.27 -0.15
CA LEU A 187 7.77 12.96 1.10
C LEU A 187 6.71 14.01 1.44
N TYR A 188 6.97 15.29 1.16
CA TYR A 188 5.98 16.36 1.31
C TYR A 188 4.81 16.15 0.34
N LEU A 189 5.11 15.96 -0.94
CA LEU A 189 4.12 15.74 -2.00
C LEU A 189 3.22 14.54 -1.68
N LEU A 190 3.80 13.40 -1.34
CA LEU A 190 3.03 12.20 -0.98
C LEU A 190 2.18 12.41 0.27
N SER A 191 2.71 13.14 1.28
CA SER A 191 1.94 13.44 2.50
C SER A 191 0.74 14.35 2.22
N GLU A 192 0.87 15.32 1.32
CA GLU A 192 -0.24 16.17 0.88
C GLU A 192 -1.32 15.38 0.14
N ILE A 193 -0.92 14.53 -0.81
CA ILE A 193 -1.86 13.73 -1.61
C ILE A 193 -2.59 12.69 -0.76
N THR A 194 -1.88 12.03 0.17
CA THR A 194 -2.40 10.83 0.84
C THR A 194 -2.86 11.04 2.28
N ASN A 195 -2.61 12.21 2.86
CA ASN A 195 -2.80 12.48 4.30
C ASN A 195 -2.01 11.53 5.22
N ILE A 196 -1.03 10.79 4.70
CA ILE A 196 -0.15 9.95 5.49
C ILE A 196 0.98 10.80 6.06
N PRO A 197 1.25 10.74 7.39
CA PRO A 197 2.33 11.50 8.00
C PRO A 197 3.69 11.21 7.35
N LYS A 198 4.48 12.24 7.07
CA LYS A 198 5.80 12.12 6.44
C LYS A 198 6.72 11.13 7.14
N ILE A 199 6.67 11.07 8.46
CA ILE A 199 7.47 10.13 9.25
C ILE A 199 7.12 8.67 8.93
N VAL A 200 5.85 8.38 8.62
CA VAL A 200 5.39 7.05 8.22
C VAL A 200 5.86 6.72 6.81
N LEU A 201 5.73 7.67 5.88
CA LEU A 201 6.22 7.52 4.50
C LEU A 201 7.74 7.31 4.46
N ASP A 202 8.46 8.06 5.28
CA ASP A 202 9.92 8.03 5.35
C ASP A 202 10.46 6.73 5.97
N ARG A 203 9.87 6.28 7.09
CA ARG A 203 10.38 5.14 7.87
C ARG A 203 9.68 3.82 7.61
N GLY A 204 8.47 3.84 7.05
CA GLY A 204 7.61 2.65 6.94
C GLY A 204 7.20 2.10 8.32
N ASP A 205 7.40 2.87 9.38
CA ASP A 205 7.01 2.52 10.74
C ASP A 205 5.78 3.33 11.15
N PHE A 206 4.70 2.63 11.36
CA PHE A 206 3.43 3.17 11.81
C PHE A 206 3.00 2.60 13.18
N SER A 207 3.95 1.99 13.92
CA SER A 207 3.69 1.36 15.22
C SER A 207 3.12 2.33 16.26
N GLN A 208 3.48 3.63 16.17
CA GLN A 208 3.00 4.69 17.05
C GLN A 208 1.57 5.15 16.71
N PHE A 209 1.03 4.79 15.55
CA PHE A 209 -0.30 5.21 15.12
C PHE A 209 -1.33 4.15 15.50
N CYS A 210 -2.46 4.61 16.04
CA CYS A 210 -3.57 3.73 16.43
C CYS A 210 -4.33 3.21 15.19
N ALA A 211 -5.25 2.28 15.39
CA ALA A 211 -6.05 1.69 14.32
C ALA A 211 -6.88 2.74 13.56
N ALA A 212 -7.49 3.71 14.26
CA ALA A 212 -8.26 4.78 13.64
C ALA A 212 -7.43 5.62 12.66
N ALA A 213 -6.19 5.94 13.01
CA ALA A 213 -5.30 6.69 12.11
C ALA A 213 -4.95 5.88 10.86
N ARG A 214 -4.65 4.59 11.02
CA ARG A 214 -4.34 3.70 9.89
C ARG A 214 -5.55 3.53 8.96
N LEU A 215 -6.76 3.47 9.52
CA LEU A 215 -8.02 3.44 8.77
C LEU A 215 -8.28 4.77 8.05
N ALA A 216 -7.94 5.90 8.67
CA ALA A 216 -8.09 7.22 8.07
C ALA A 216 -7.26 7.40 6.79
N TRP A 217 -6.09 6.75 6.69
CA TRP A 217 -5.27 6.78 5.46
C TRP A 217 -5.93 6.06 4.29
N ALA A 218 -6.95 5.25 4.55
CA ALA A 218 -7.76 4.56 3.55
C ALA A 218 -9.08 5.27 3.26
N ALA A 219 -9.41 6.37 3.97
CA ALA A 219 -10.74 7.00 3.94
C ALA A 219 -11.21 7.44 2.55
N ASP A 220 -10.29 8.01 1.76
CA ASP A 220 -10.59 8.52 0.42
C ASP A 220 -10.18 7.53 -0.69
N ARG A 221 -9.99 6.24 -0.36
CA ARG A 221 -9.62 5.19 -1.31
C ARG A 221 -10.80 4.33 -1.69
N GLU A 222 -10.77 3.84 -2.90
CA GLU A 222 -11.82 3.05 -3.51
C GLU A 222 -11.34 1.65 -3.89
N THR A 223 -12.25 0.69 -3.81
CA THR A 223 -12.04 -0.69 -4.24
C THR A 223 -13.14 -1.12 -5.18
N THR A 224 -12.83 -2.03 -6.10
CA THR A 224 -13.82 -2.56 -7.05
C THR A 224 -14.83 -3.46 -6.34
N ARG A 225 -14.37 -4.25 -5.36
CA ARG A 225 -15.23 -5.07 -4.51
C ARG A 225 -15.37 -4.40 -3.15
N LEU A 226 -16.53 -4.49 -2.54
CA LEU A 226 -16.80 -3.91 -1.22
C LEU A 226 -15.92 -4.55 -0.14
N GLU A 227 -15.73 -5.86 -0.23
CA GLU A 227 -14.92 -6.64 0.71
C GLU A 227 -13.44 -6.21 0.70
N ASP A 228 -12.94 -5.77 -0.45
CA ASP A 228 -11.55 -5.31 -0.58
C ASP A 228 -11.25 -4.04 0.23
N ARG A 229 -12.29 -3.29 0.64
CA ARG A 229 -12.13 -2.20 1.63
C ARG A 229 -11.54 -2.70 2.94
N ALA A 230 -11.89 -3.92 3.33
CA ALA A 230 -11.35 -4.57 4.50
C ALA A 230 -10.05 -5.32 4.18
N TYR A 231 -10.06 -6.12 3.11
CA TYR A 231 -8.97 -7.03 2.82
C TYR A 231 -7.67 -6.31 2.45
N SER A 232 -7.76 -5.14 1.80
CA SER A 232 -6.58 -4.29 1.52
C SER A 232 -5.92 -3.71 2.78
N LEU A 233 -6.57 -3.79 3.94
CA LEU A 233 -6.10 -3.23 5.21
C LEU A 233 -5.55 -4.28 6.18
N LEU A 234 -5.65 -5.57 5.86
CA LEU A 234 -5.20 -6.67 6.74
C LEU A 234 -3.77 -6.48 7.21
N GLY A 235 -2.84 -6.27 6.27
CA GLY A 235 -1.44 -6.08 6.60
C GLY A 235 -1.15 -4.78 7.34
N LEU A 236 -1.87 -3.71 7.05
CA LEU A 236 -1.74 -2.43 7.73
C LEU A 236 -2.22 -2.49 9.19
N LEU A 237 -3.26 -3.27 9.43
CA LEU A 237 -3.79 -3.51 10.77
C LEU A 237 -3.17 -4.73 11.46
N GLU A 238 -2.24 -5.44 10.79
CA GLU A 238 -1.51 -6.59 11.34
C GLU A 238 -2.43 -7.72 11.81
N VAL A 239 -3.52 -7.97 11.08
CA VAL A 239 -4.48 -9.04 11.33
C VAL A 239 -4.63 -9.93 10.10
N ASN A 240 -5.09 -11.15 10.31
CA ASN A 240 -5.42 -12.10 9.25
C ASN A 240 -6.86 -12.56 9.47
N MET A 241 -7.59 -12.75 8.37
CA MET A 241 -8.94 -13.28 8.44
C MET A 241 -9.29 -14.10 7.19
N PRO A 242 -10.25 -15.04 7.29
CA PRO A 242 -10.77 -15.74 6.13
C PRO A 242 -11.43 -14.77 5.15
N LEU A 243 -11.17 -14.94 3.86
CA LEU A 243 -11.79 -14.14 2.82
C LEU A 243 -13.14 -14.73 2.41
N LEU A 244 -14.20 -13.98 2.60
CA LEU A 244 -15.58 -14.37 2.29
C LEU A 244 -16.16 -13.39 1.27
N TYR A 245 -15.74 -13.51 0.01
CA TYR A 245 -16.33 -12.71 -1.05
C TYR A 245 -17.83 -13.02 -1.19
N GLY A 246 -18.63 -11.98 -1.26
CA GLY A 246 -20.09 -12.04 -1.22
C GLY A 246 -20.71 -11.60 0.11
N GLU A 247 -19.89 -11.35 1.16
CA GLU A 247 -20.38 -10.82 2.44
C GLU A 247 -20.60 -9.29 2.43
N GLY A 248 -20.10 -8.58 1.41
CA GLY A 248 -20.28 -7.15 1.22
C GLY A 248 -19.65 -6.33 2.37
N GLU A 249 -20.42 -5.38 2.89
CA GLU A 249 -19.99 -4.46 3.96
C GLU A 249 -19.62 -5.17 5.29
N LYS A 250 -20.08 -6.39 5.51
CA LYS A 250 -19.74 -7.17 6.70
C LYS A 250 -18.23 -7.46 6.81
N ALA A 251 -17.52 -7.48 5.70
CA ALA A 251 -16.06 -7.65 5.70
C ALA A 251 -15.36 -6.59 6.55
N PHE A 252 -15.80 -5.33 6.45
CA PHE A 252 -15.19 -4.24 7.22
C PHE A 252 -15.55 -4.30 8.72
N MET A 253 -16.73 -4.78 9.07
CA MET A 253 -17.08 -5.04 10.48
C MET A 253 -16.20 -6.16 11.06
N ARG A 254 -16.08 -7.29 10.34
CA ARG A 254 -15.20 -8.39 10.76
C ARG A 254 -13.74 -7.96 10.91
N LEU A 255 -13.24 -7.10 10.03
CA LEU A 255 -11.89 -6.55 10.17
C LEU A 255 -11.71 -5.83 11.51
N GLN A 256 -12.67 -4.98 11.90
CA GLN A 256 -12.63 -4.27 13.18
C GLN A 256 -12.71 -5.25 14.36
N GLU A 257 -13.56 -6.29 14.29
CA GLU A 257 -13.65 -7.35 15.29
C GLU A 257 -12.32 -8.09 15.47
N GLU A 258 -11.62 -8.40 14.36
CA GLU A 258 -10.30 -9.05 14.44
C GLU A 258 -9.23 -8.12 15.07
N VAL A 259 -9.30 -6.82 14.78
CA VAL A 259 -8.41 -5.83 15.45
C VAL A 259 -8.70 -5.78 16.97
N ILE A 260 -9.95 -5.72 17.38
CA ILE A 260 -10.35 -5.72 18.80
C ILE A 260 -9.89 -6.99 19.52
N LYS A 261 -10.00 -8.15 18.87
CA LYS A 261 -9.53 -9.43 19.44
C LYS A 261 -8.01 -9.50 19.58
N SER A 262 -7.27 -8.84 18.68
CA SER A 262 -5.82 -8.95 18.60
C SER A 262 -5.06 -7.95 19.47
N ARG A 263 -5.69 -6.85 19.87
CA ARG A 263 -5.03 -5.75 20.61
C ARG A 263 -6.02 -4.87 21.36
N ASP A 264 -5.54 -4.21 22.44
CA ASP A 264 -6.23 -3.11 23.11
C ASP A 264 -6.02 -1.83 22.28
N ASP A 265 -7.03 -1.45 21.48
CA ASP A 265 -7.00 -0.22 20.68
C ASP A 265 -8.41 0.37 20.60
N ASP A 266 -8.77 1.16 21.60
CA ASP A 266 -10.09 1.80 21.73
C ASP A 266 -10.34 2.85 20.64
N SER A 267 -9.33 3.20 19.86
CA SER A 267 -9.47 4.21 18.79
C SER A 267 -10.47 3.82 17.71
N LEU A 268 -10.79 2.52 17.58
CA LEU A 268 -11.87 2.06 16.70
C LEU A 268 -13.23 2.66 17.07
N LEU A 269 -13.42 3.13 18.29
CA LEU A 269 -14.65 3.83 18.73
C LEU A 269 -14.65 5.33 18.38
N ALA A 270 -13.55 5.85 17.84
CA ALA A 270 -13.43 7.27 17.44
C ALA A 270 -14.02 7.58 16.05
N TRP A 271 -14.70 6.61 15.41
CA TRP A 271 -15.35 6.86 14.12
C TRP A 271 -16.36 8.00 14.23
N GLY A 272 -16.49 8.80 13.16
CA GLY A 272 -17.32 10.02 13.16
C GLY A 272 -16.65 11.24 13.79
N TYR A 273 -15.46 11.11 14.40
CA TYR A 273 -14.72 12.26 14.92
C TYR A 273 -14.51 13.32 13.85
N GLY A 274 -14.75 14.60 14.21
CA GLY A 274 -14.58 15.76 13.32
C GLY A 274 -15.58 15.86 12.17
N GLN A 275 -16.52 14.93 12.05
CA GLN A 275 -17.59 15.00 11.06
C GLN A 275 -18.75 15.83 11.60
N ALA A 276 -19.35 16.68 10.74
CA ALA A 276 -20.58 17.35 11.10
C ALA A 276 -21.69 16.31 11.37
N PRO A 277 -22.59 16.53 12.37
CA PRO A 277 -23.70 15.64 12.60
C PRO A 277 -24.47 15.45 11.29
N LYS A 278 -24.50 14.23 10.77
CA LYS A 278 -25.26 13.91 9.56
C LYS A 278 -26.75 14.08 9.91
N THR A 279 -27.33 15.22 9.54
CA THR A 279 -28.77 15.40 9.59
C THR A 279 -29.41 14.30 8.74
N GLN A 280 -30.11 13.38 9.41
CA GLN A 280 -31.12 12.47 8.83
C GLN A 280 -30.63 11.16 8.13
N ASN A 281 -29.53 10.55 8.42
CA ASN A 281 -29.44 9.13 8.12
C ASN A 281 -29.55 8.30 9.42
N LYS A 282 -30.78 7.86 9.72
CA LYS A 282 -31.14 6.97 10.84
C LYS A 282 -30.48 5.59 10.80
N LEU A 283 -29.67 5.30 9.79
CA LEU A 283 -29.06 3.97 9.58
C LEU A 283 -27.81 3.70 10.42
N HIS A 284 -27.21 4.72 11.05
CA HIS A 284 -25.93 4.54 11.76
C HIS A 284 -26.02 4.59 13.29
N ALA A 285 -27.20 4.82 13.86
CA ALA A 285 -27.37 4.94 15.30
C ALA A 285 -27.28 3.60 16.06
N ASP A 286 -27.35 2.48 15.36
CA ASP A 286 -27.49 1.15 15.97
C ASP A 286 -26.21 0.30 15.89
N THR A 287 -25.11 0.82 15.34
CA THR A 287 -23.85 0.06 15.22
C THR A 287 -22.74 0.65 16.06
N VAL A 288 -22.07 -0.20 16.85
CA VAL A 288 -20.90 0.19 17.65
C VAL A 288 -19.65 0.38 16.78
N LEU A 289 -19.60 -0.31 15.63
CA LEU A 289 -18.48 -0.29 14.70
C LEU A 289 -18.76 0.55 13.48
N ALA A 290 -17.71 1.12 12.92
CA ALA A 290 -17.77 1.92 11.68
C ALA A 290 -18.18 1.06 10.48
N GLN A 291 -18.79 1.67 9.47
CA GLN A 291 -19.21 0.98 8.24
C GLN A 291 -18.15 1.04 7.14
N SER A 292 -17.27 2.04 7.19
CA SER A 292 -16.22 2.22 6.19
C SER A 292 -15.01 2.95 6.76
N PRO A 293 -13.83 2.87 6.11
CA PRO A 293 -12.68 3.70 6.45
C PRO A 293 -12.97 5.20 6.42
N LEU A 294 -13.93 5.65 5.61
CA LEU A 294 -14.35 7.06 5.51
C LEU A 294 -14.83 7.63 6.86
N ASP A 295 -15.38 6.79 7.73
CA ASP A 295 -15.86 7.20 9.04
C ASP A 295 -14.71 7.64 9.98
N PHE A 296 -13.46 7.29 9.64
CA PHE A 296 -12.25 7.69 10.35
C PHE A 296 -11.50 8.86 9.71
N LYS A 297 -12.02 9.50 8.67
CA LYS A 297 -11.32 10.47 7.82
C LYS A 297 -10.46 11.51 8.57
N TYR A 298 -10.91 11.98 9.71
CA TYR A 298 -10.21 13.02 10.48
C TYR A 298 -9.30 12.47 11.58
N CYS A 299 -9.10 11.17 11.65
CA CYS A 299 -8.25 10.52 12.65
C CYS A 299 -6.80 10.31 12.19
N HIS A 300 -6.40 10.78 11.01
CA HIS A 300 -5.13 10.44 10.32
C HIS A 300 -3.84 10.72 11.13
N SER A 301 -3.90 11.59 12.15
CA SER A 301 -2.77 11.92 13.02
C SER A 301 -2.86 11.31 14.42
N PHE A 302 -3.87 10.51 14.71
CA PHE A 302 -4.04 9.91 16.02
C PHE A 302 -2.89 8.94 16.33
N GLN A 303 -2.28 9.11 17.50
CA GLN A 303 -1.21 8.27 18.00
C GLN A 303 -1.68 7.41 19.17
N LYS A 304 -1.04 6.27 19.35
CA LYS A 304 -1.27 5.44 20.54
C LYS A 304 -0.86 6.19 21.79
N TRP A 305 -1.66 6.05 22.83
CA TRP A 305 -1.31 6.57 24.14
C TRP A 305 -0.07 5.84 24.67
N GLN A 306 0.98 6.60 25.00
CA GLN A 306 2.27 6.01 25.40
C GLN A 306 2.42 5.81 26.92
N PHE A 307 1.45 6.28 27.71
CA PHE A 307 1.54 6.16 29.17
C PHE A 307 0.63 5.02 29.68
N PRO A 308 1.13 4.16 30.60
CA PRO A 308 0.28 3.22 31.29
C PRO A 308 -0.87 3.92 32.02
N PHE A 309 -2.04 3.28 32.05
CA PHE A 309 -3.26 3.85 32.65
C PHE A 309 -3.08 4.25 34.12
N ASP A 310 -2.24 3.52 34.86
CA ASP A 310 -1.84 3.82 36.26
C ASP A 310 -1.08 5.14 36.42
N GLN A 311 -0.37 5.61 35.39
CA GLN A 311 0.26 6.94 35.45
C GLN A 311 -0.73 8.07 35.14
N LEU A 312 -1.80 7.79 34.41
CA LEU A 312 -2.87 8.74 34.15
C LEU A 312 -3.65 9.04 35.40
N THR A 313 -4.05 8.00 36.13
CA THR A 313 -4.79 8.12 37.40
C THR A 313 -4.03 8.93 38.45
N ARG A 314 -2.70 8.80 38.53
CA ARG A 314 -1.85 9.60 39.41
C ARG A 314 -1.76 11.09 39.00
N ARG A 315 -1.81 11.41 37.69
CA ARG A 315 -1.74 12.81 37.21
C ARG A 315 -3.05 13.56 37.35
N ILE A 316 -4.20 12.89 37.18
CA ILE A 316 -5.52 13.52 37.30
C ILE A 316 -6.13 13.44 38.70
N GLY A 317 -5.37 12.93 39.67
CA GLY A 317 -5.76 13.01 41.09
C GLY A 317 -6.93 12.09 41.50
N PHE A 318 -7.23 11.07 40.72
CA PHE A 318 -8.10 9.99 41.18
C PHE A 318 -7.26 9.02 42.01
N SER A 319 -7.39 9.16 43.35
CA SER A 319 -6.90 8.19 44.32
C SER A 319 -7.96 7.12 44.63
#